data_65150a74d4c1122b7593b551b26160c3
#
_entry.id   65150a74d4c1122b7593b551b26160c3
#
_cell.length_a   1.000
_cell.length_b   1.000
_cell.length_c   1.000
_cell.angle_alpha   90.00
_cell.angle_beta   90.00
_cell.angle_gamma   90.00
#
_symmetry.space_group_name_H-M   'P 1'
#
loop_
_entity.id
_entity.type
_entity.pdbx_description
1 polymer ?
#
loop_
_entity_poly.entity_id
_entity_poly.type
_entity_poly.pdbx_seq_one_letter_code
_entity_poly.pdbx_strand_id
1 'polypeptide(L)'
;MEKAKSIITFVDNLLGKFRRVFLNIFTVLLLMLITLGIFGSLGSLFESDEIETEDQILYLEPNGVIVDKAINRNDPFEEFEIFGSSTNQIELENILKVINNAGTDDDLKAIYLDVDGLRAYYTSALKIADALYKARENGKEIIAYTSGLGTTNYLIASQANEVILEKDAYGSVAPF
;
A
#
# COMPACT_ATOMS: atom_id res chain seq x y z
N MET A 1 65.38 0.42 52.89
CA MET A 1 63.98 -0.08 52.84
C MET A 1 63.01 0.97 52.36
N GLU A 2 63.15 2.26 52.56
CA GLU A 2 62.24 3.31 52.10
C GLU A 2 62.11 3.43 50.56
N LYS A 3 63.24 3.38 49.85
CA LYS A 3 63.23 3.48 48.37
C LYS A 3 62.43 2.37 47.70
N ALA A 4 62.50 1.15 48.23
CA ALA A 4 61.72 0.03 47.70
C ALA A 4 60.17 0.22 47.90
N LYS A 5 59.75 0.74 49.05
CA LYS A 5 58.33 1.07 49.30
C LYS A 5 57.81 2.17 48.37
N SER A 6 58.64 3.22 48.16
CA SER A 6 58.26 4.32 47.21
C SER A 6 58.09 3.83 45.77
N ILE A 7 58.90 2.93 45.31
CA ILE A 7 58.79 2.35 43.97
C ILE A 7 57.58 1.49 43.86
N ILE A 8 57.27 0.67 44.86
CA ILE A 8 56.04 -0.18 44.85
C ILE A 8 54.80 0.69 44.82
N THR A 9 54.70 1.74 45.65
CA THR A 9 53.55 2.66 45.66
C THR A 9 53.41 3.43 44.34
N PHE A 10 54.53 3.81 43.73
CA PHE A 10 54.49 4.45 42.39
C PHE A 10 53.97 3.50 41.31
N VAL A 11 54.41 2.24 41.29
CA VAL A 11 53.94 1.22 40.37
C VAL A 11 52.46 0.91 40.59
N ASP A 12 51.97 0.76 41.80
CA ASP A 12 50.55 0.54 42.11
C ASP A 12 49.68 1.70 41.70
N ASN A 13 50.09 2.94 41.88
CA ASN A 13 49.38 4.12 41.42
C ASN A 13 49.35 4.19 39.88
N LEU A 14 50.46 3.85 39.24
CA LEU A 14 50.53 3.82 37.79
C LEU A 14 49.61 2.74 37.21
N LEU A 15 49.65 1.52 37.76
CA LEU A 15 48.79 0.41 37.37
C LEU A 15 47.31 0.72 37.63
N GLY A 16 47.01 1.38 38.76
CA GLY A 16 45.64 1.79 39.09
C GLY A 16 45.07 2.83 38.11
N LYS A 17 45.89 3.80 37.69
CA LYS A 17 45.49 4.78 36.64
C LYS A 17 45.34 4.10 35.30
N PHE A 18 46.24 3.24 34.89
CA PHE A 18 46.21 2.49 33.63
C PHE A 18 44.96 1.61 33.56
N ARG A 19 44.63 0.87 34.64
CA ARG A 19 43.42 0.04 34.71
C ARG A 19 42.16 0.87 34.57
N ARG A 20 42.04 2.05 35.19
CA ARG A 20 40.88 2.92 35.07
C ARG A 20 40.72 3.46 33.65
N VAL A 21 41.79 3.91 33.03
CA VAL A 21 41.77 4.41 31.65
C VAL A 21 41.39 3.28 30.68
N PHE A 22 41.99 2.11 30.86
CA PHE A 22 41.71 0.94 30.03
C PHE A 22 40.25 0.49 30.15
N LEU A 23 39.70 0.40 31.38
CA LEU A 23 38.32 0.04 31.63
C LEU A 23 37.34 1.06 31.01
N ASN A 24 37.64 2.36 31.13
CA ASN A 24 36.79 3.40 30.54
C ASN A 24 36.78 3.31 29.00
N ILE A 25 37.96 3.14 28.39
CA ILE A 25 38.04 2.97 26.91
C ILE A 25 37.31 1.70 26.49
N PHE A 26 37.50 0.60 27.20
CA PHE A 26 36.83 -0.65 26.92
C PHE A 26 35.32 -0.54 27.04
N THR A 27 34.81 0.16 28.07
CA THR A 27 33.37 0.40 28.26
C THR A 27 32.79 1.24 27.13
N VAL A 28 33.49 2.30 26.71
CA VAL A 28 33.06 3.15 25.58
C VAL A 28 33.00 2.35 24.30
N LEU A 29 33.99 1.51 24.05
CA LEU A 29 34.10 0.67 22.85
C LEU A 29 33.00 -0.41 22.86
N LEU A 30 32.69 -0.99 24.02
CA LEU A 30 31.59 -1.94 24.18
C LEU A 30 30.23 -1.29 23.93
N LEU A 31 30.01 -0.08 24.49
CA LEU A 31 28.78 0.67 24.23
C LEU A 31 28.62 1.03 22.75
N MET A 32 29.72 1.42 22.10
CA MET A 32 29.74 1.71 20.67
C MET A 32 29.40 0.46 19.84
N LEU A 33 29.91 -0.71 20.19
CA LEU A 33 29.56 -1.97 19.54
C LEU A 33 28.10 -2.35 19.74
N ILE A 34 27.55 -2.17 20.94
CA ILE A 34 26.14 -2.44 21.23
C ILE A 34 25.23 -1.49 20.43
N THR A 35 25.56 -0.20 20.39
CA THR A 35 24.78 0.77 19.61
C THR A 35 24.84 0.47 18.11
N LEU A 36 26.00 0.16 17.56
CA LEU A 36 26.15 -0.28 16.16
C LEU A 36 25.35 -1.57 15.88
N GLY A 37 25.34 -2.53 16.80
CA GLY A 37 24.57 -3.76 16.67
C GLY A 37 23.05 -3.50 16.67
N ILE A 38 22.59 -2.61 17.56
CA ILE A 38 21.16 -2.23 17.62
C ILE A 38 20.75 -1.47 16.36
N PHE A 39 21.54 -0.49 15.92
CA PHE A 39 21.24 0.25 14.68
C PHE A 39 21.36 -0.62 13.43
N GLY A 40 22.30 -1.56 13.40
CA GLY A 40 22.40 -2.52 12.30
C GLY A 40 21.23 -3.50 12.23
N SER A 41 20.74 -3.97 13.38
CA SER A 41 19.57 -4.86 13.42
C SER A 41 18.26 -4.12 13.16
N LEU A 42 18.15 -2.85 13.53
CA LEU A 42 17.00 -2.01 13.16
C LEU A 42 17.02 -1.68 11.66
N GLY A 43 18.19 -1.47 11.04
CA GLY A 43 18.29 -1.24 9.60
C GLY A 43 17.73 -2.40 8.78
N SER A 44 17.97 -3.64 9.19
CA SER A 44 17.42 -4.83 8.51
C SER A 44 15.89 -5.02 8.70
N LEU A 45 15.27 -4.35 9.69
CA LEU A 45 13.81 -4.34 9.87
C LEU A 45 13.12 -3.27 9.00
N PHE A 46 13.90 -2.31 8.47
CA PHE A 46 13.43 -1.29 7.53
C PHE A 46 13.93 -1.53 6.10
N GLU A 47 14.69 -2.58 5.89
CA GLU A 47 14.95 -3.11 4.55
C GLU A 47 13.64 -3.77 4.11
N SER A 48 12.71 -2.94 3.62
CA SER A 48 11.66 -3.41 2.74
C SER A 48 12.41 -4.14 1.63
N ASP A 49 12.15 -5.44 1.45
CA ASP A 49 12.49 -6.08 0.19
C ASP A 49 11.88 -5.19 -0.90
N GLU A 50 12.66 -4.28 -1.46
CA GLU A 50 12.41 -3.76 -2.78
C GLU A 50 12.50 -4.97 -3.69
N ILE A 51 11.38 -5.69 -3.77
CA ILE A 51 11.15 -6.56 -4.90
C ILE A 51 11.19 -5.59 -6.08
N GLU A 52 12.29 -5.58 -6.84
CA GLU A 52 12.33 -4.99 -8.17
C GLU A 52 11.28 -5.72 -9.00
N THR A 53 10.05 -5.29 -8.89
CA THR A 53 8.94 -5.76 -9.68
C THR A 53 8.78 -4.78 -10.83
N GLU A 54 9.65 -4.89 -11.83
CA GLU A 54 9.35 -4.39 -13.16
C GLU A 54 8.08 -5.13 -13.62
N ASP A 55 7.11 -4.38 -14.18
CA ASP A 55 5.91 -4.92 -14.83
C ASP A 55 4.78 -5.41 -13.90
N GLN A 56 4.45 -4.65 -12.85
CA GLN A 56 3.32 -4.98 -11.99
C GLN A 56 1.97 -4.75 -12.70
N ILE A 57 1.00 -5.61 -12.37
CA ILE A 57 -0.38 -5.47 -12.80
C ILE A 57 -1.25 -5.19 -11.57
N LEU A 58 -2.00 -4.11 -11.60
CA LEU A 58 -3.01 -3.86 -10.58
C LEU A 58 -4.25 -4.72 -10.86
N TYR A 59 -4.56 -5.65 -9.95
CA TYR A 59 -5.81 -6.40 -9.99
C TYR A 59 -6.87 -5.66 -9.17
N LEU A 60 -7.94 -5.23 -9.83
CA LEU A 60 -9.03 -4.46 -9.24
C LEU A 60 -10.35 -5.21 -9.39
N GLU A 61 -10.88 -5.70 -8.28
CA GLU A 61 -12.16 -6.43 -8.19
C GLU A 61 -13.11 -5.71 -7.21
N PRO A 62 -13.73 -4.61 -7.60
CA PRO A 62 -14.63 -3.87 -6.73
C PRO A 62 -15.96 -4.61 -6.59
N ASN A 63 -16.27 -5.07 -5.39
CA ASN A 63 -17.52 -5.76 -5.10
C ASN A 63 -18.40 -4.93 -4.17
N GLY A 64 -19.39 -4.25 -4.74
CA GLY A 64 -20.30 -3.40 -3.99
C GLY A 64 -21.01 -2.33 -4.81
N VAL A 65 -21.72 -1.48 -4.12
CA VAL A 65 -22.41 -0.31 -4.70
C VAL A 65 -21.52 0.92 -4.55
N ILE A 66 -21.26 1.60 -5.65
CA ILE A 66 -20.55 2.87 -5.64
C ILE A 66 -21.46 3.97 -5.11
N VAL A 67 -20.99 4.63 -4.06
CA VAL A 67 -21.68 5.76 -3.40
C VAL A 67 -20.74 6.97 -3.32
N ASP A 68 -21.30 8.17 -3.29
CA ASP A 68 -20.47 9.38 -3.13
C ASP A 68 -19.82 9.43 -1.75
N LYS A 69 -20.54 8.97 -0.71
CA LYS A 69 -20.06 8.84 0.66
C LYS A 69 -20.63 7.58 1.30
N ALA A 70 -19.78 6.76 1.86
CA ALA A 70 -20.23 5.57 2.57
C ALA A 70 -20.91 5.94 3.89
N ILE A 71 -22.00 5.25 4.22
CA ILE A 71 -22.69 5.41 5.49
C ILE A 71 -21.80 4.85 6.60
N ASN A 72 -21.51 5.69 7.59
CA ASN A 72 -20.73 5.29 8.75
C ASN A 72 -21.61 4.46 9.70
N ARG A 73 -21.44 3.16 9.72
CA ARG A 73 -22.21 2.22 10.57
C ARG A 73 -22.10 2.48 12.08
N ASN A 74 -21.25 3.40 12.49
CA ASN A 74 -21.09 3.79 13.91
C ASN A 74 -21.93 5.03 14.29
N ASP A 75 -22.71 5.59 13.36
CA ASP A 75 -23.63 6.69 13.64
C ASP A 75 -25.02 6.13 14.02
N PRO A 76 -25.49 6.30 15.26
CA PRO A 76 -26.78 5.76 15.70
C PRO A 76 -27.99 6.33 14.95
N PHE A 77 -27.85 7.47 14.27
CA PHE A 77 -28.90 8.09 13.48
C PHE A 77 -28.97 7.55 12.06
N GLU A 78 -27.84 7.07 11.51
CA GLU A 78 -27.78 6.45 10.18
C GLU A 78 -28.25 4.97 10.22
N GLU A 79 -28.21 4.33 11.41
CA GLU A 79 -28.67 2.95 11.60
C GLU A 79 -30.18 2.79 11.31
N PHE A 80 -30.95 3.87 11.38
CA PHE A 80 -32.40 3.86 11.13
C PHE A 80 -32.78 3.82 9.63
N GLU A 81 -31.88 4.25 8.74
CA GLU A 81 -32.08 4.19 7.29
C GLU A 81 -31.70 2.83 6.68
N ILE A 82 -31.05 1.95 7.45
CA ILE A 82 -30.51 0.68 6.97
C ILE A 82 -31.50 -0.50 7.12
N PHE A 83 -32.76 -0.28 7.23
CA PHE A 83 -33.72 -1.37 7.12
C PHE A 83 -33.77 -1.88 5.67
N GLY A 84 -32.70 -2.57 5.22
CA GLY A 84 -32.78 -3.31 3.96
C GLY A 84 -31.53 -3.69 3.19
N SER A 85 -30.33 -3.19 3.46
CA SER A 85 -29.22 -3.67 2.64
C SER A 85 -27.88 -3.76 3.38
N SER A 86 -27.48 -4.99 3.63
CA SER A 86 -26.08 -5.33 3.94
C SER A 86 -25.19 -5.23 2.67
N THR A 87 -25.51 -4.34 1.73
CA THR A 87 -24.75 -4.18 0.50
C THR A 87 -23.43 -3.48 0.81
N ASN A 88 -22.33 -4.08 0.41
CA ASN A 88 -21.02 -3.45 0.53
C ASN A 88 -21.02 -2.11 -0.23
N GLN A 89 -20.63 -1.02 0.45
CA GLN A 89 -20.55 0.31 -0.14
C GLN A 89 -19.10 0.67 -0.41
N ILE A 90 -18.84 1.18 -1.58
CA ILE A 90 -17.52 1.63 -2.02
C ILE A 90 -17.63 3.12 -2.31
N GLU A 91 -16.84 3.94 -1.63
CA GLU A 91 -16.79 5.37 -1.93
C GLU A 91 -16.17 5.61 -3.31
N LEU A 92 -16.85 6.41 -4.12
CA LEU A 92 -16.38 6.77 -5.46
C LEU A 92 -14.99 7.40 -5.43
N GLU A 93 -14.73 8.25 -4.43
CA GLU A 93 -13.43 8.90 -4.28
C GLU A 93 -12.28 7.90 -4.10
N ASN A 94 -12.51 6.80 -3.38
CA ASN A 94 -11.50 5.79 -3.14
C ASN A 94 -11.16 5.02 -4.41
N ILE A 95 -12.15 4.60 -5.19
CA ILE A 95 -11.89 3.90 -6.46
C ILE A 95 -11.22 4.82 -7.48
N LEU A 96 -11.61 6.09 -7.53
CA LEU A 96 -10.96 7.08 -8.40
C LEU A 96 -9.51 7.33 -7.99
N LYS A 97 -9.21 7.40 -6.69
CA LYS A 97 -7.83 7.52 -6.21
C LYS A 97 -6.98 6.33 -6.61
N VAL A 98 -7.50 5.10 -6.48
CA VAL A 98 -6.77 3.89 -6.87
C VAL A 98 -6.46 3.90 -8.36
N ILE A 99 -7.45 4.19 -9.22
CA ILE A 99 -7.27 4.23 -10.68
C ILE A 99 -6.30 5.35 -11.09
N ASN A 100 -6.45 6.56 -10.52
CA ASN A 100 -5.59 7.69 -10.86
C ASN A 100 -4.14 7.45 -10.41
N ASN A 101 -3.93 6.88 -9.22
CA ASN A 101 -2.59 6.53 -8.75
C ASN A 101 -1.96 5.47 -9.68
N ALA A 102 -2.70 4.40 -10.00
CA ALA A 102 -2.24 3.38 -10.93
C ALA A 102 -1.93 3.96 -12.32
N GLY A 103 -2.73 4.93 -12.77
CA GLY A 103 -2.52 5.61 -14.05
C GLY A 103 -1.22 6.43 -14.13
N THR A 104 -0.65 6.82 -13.00
CA THR A 104 0.59 7.63 -12.90
C THR A 104 1.78 6.88 -12.31
N ASP A 105 1.59 5.65 -11.88
CA ASP A 105 2.63 4.83 -11.27
C ASP A 105 3.47 4.16 -12.37
N ASP A 106 4.74 4.52 -12.47
CA ASP A 106 5.64 4.01 -13.51
C ASP A 106 5.96 2.51 -13.36
N ASP A 107 5.81 1.95 -12.15
CA ASP A 107 6.04 0.53 -11.86
C ASP A 107 4.87 -0.36 -12.31
N LEU A 108 3.69 0.25 -12.53
CA LEU A 108 2.51 -0.45 -13.01
C LEU A 108 2.40 -0.37 -14.54
N LYS A 109 2.28 -1.51 -15.21
CA LYS A 109 2.06 -1.59 -16.67
C LYS A 109 0.60 -1.72 -17.05
N ALA A 110 -0.17 -2.46 -16.25
CA ALA A 110 -1.55 -2.77 -16.59
C ALA A 110 -2.49 -2.69 -15.40
N ILE A 111 -3.77 -2.46 -15.70
CA ILE A 111 -4.88 -2.55 -14.76
C ILE A 111 -5.81 -3.66 -15.25
N TYR A 112 -5.95 -4.72 -14.46
CA TYR A 112 -6.96 -5.74 -14.67
C TYR A 112 -8.18 -5.40 -13.83
N LEU A 113 -9.32 -5.19 -14.46
CA LEU A 113 -10.56 -4.75 -13.81
C LEU A 113 -11.66 -5.81 -14.00
N ASP A 114 -12.10 -6.42 -12.90
CA ASP A 114 -13.32 -7.21 -12.88
C ASP A 114 -14.52 -6.30 -12.58
N VAL A 115 -15.48 -6.21 -13.50
CA VAL A 115 -16.63 -5.33 -13.34
C VAL A 115 -17.89 -6.03 -12.85
N ASP A 116 -17.87 -7.34 -12.63
CA ASP A 116 -19.07 -8.13 -12.30
C ASP A 116 -19.70 -7.74 -10.96
N GLY A 117 -18.86 -7.54 -9.94
CA GLY A 117 -19.29 -7.13 -8.61
C GLY A 117 -19.61 -5.64 -8.48
N LEU A 118 -19.31 -4.84 -9.50
CA LEU A 118 -19.43 -3.40 -9.47
C LEU A 118 -20.83 -2.93 -9.82
N ARG A 119 -21.47 -2.20 -8.90
CA ARG A 119 -22.75 -1.54 -9.12
C ARG A 119 -22.59 -0.04 -9.00
N ALA A 120 -22.76 0.69 -10.07
CA ALA A 120 -22.61 2.13 -10.10
C ALA A 120 -23.81 2.82 -10.71
N TYR A 121 -24.15 4.00 -10.20
CA TYR A 121 -25.04 4.91 -10.91
C TYR A 121 -24.33 5.46 -12.15
N TYR A 122 -25.10 5.89 -13.14
CA TYR A 122 -24.57 6.36 -14.41
C TYR A 122 -23.50 7.45 -14.26
N THR A 123 -23.74 8.44 -13.40
CA THR A 123 -22.79 9.54 -13.15
C THR A 123 -21.47 9.06 -12.53
N SER A 124 -21.54 8.07 -11.63
CA SER A 124 -20.36 7.46 -11.02
C SER A 124 -19.60 6.58 -12.02
N ALA A 125 -20.33 5.84 -12.86
CA ALA A 125 -19.76 5.04 -13.93
C ALA A 125 -19.01 5.92 -14.96
N LEU A 126 -19.55 7.08 -15.32
CA LEU A 126 -18.87 8.06 -16.19
C LEU A 126 -17.55 8.54 -15.58
N LYS A 127 -17.52 8.86 -14.28
CA LYS A 127 -16.29 9.30 -13.62
C LYS A 127 -15.22 8.20 -13.57
N ILE A 128 -15.65 6.95 -13.34
CA ILE A 128 -14.75 5.79 -13.37
C ILE A 128 -14.23 5.57 -14.80
N ALA A 129 -15.10 5.63 -15.80
CA ALA A 129 -14.73 5.52 -17.19
C ALA A 129 -13.72 6.61 -17.61
N ASP A 130 -13.94 7.87 -17.20
CA ASP A 130 -13.01 8.98 -17.47
C ASP A 130 -11.64 8.77 -16.79
N ALA A 131 -11.61 8.23 -15.57
CA ALA A 131 -10.36 7.91 -14.87
C ALA A 131 -9.58 6.79 -15.59
N LEU A 132 -10.27 5.74 -16.04
CA LEU A 132 -9.66 4.66 -16.82
C LEU A 132 -9.16 5.16 -18.18
N TYR A 133 -9.95 5.99 -18.87
CA TYR A 133 -9.52 6.63 -20.11
C TYR A 133 -8.20 7.39 -19.92
N LYS A 134 -8.09 8.21 -18.85
CA LYS A 134 -6.86 8.94 -18.54
C LYS A 134 -5.69 8.01 -18.22
N ALA A 135 -5.91 6.93 -17.47
CA ALA A 135 -4.87 5.94 -17.21
C ALA A 135 -4.36 5.31 -18.51
N ARG A 136 -5.26 5.01 -19.46
CA ARG A 136 -4.90 4.51 -20.80
C ARG A 136 -4.12 5.55 -21.61
N GLU A 137 -4.51 6.81 -21.58
CA GLU A 137 -3.76 7.90 -22.25
C GLU A 137 -2.35 8.07 -21.67
N ASN A 138 -2.17 7.73 -20.39
CA ASN A 138 -0.86 7.68 -19.74
C ASN A 138 -0.04 6.40 -20.08
N GLY A 139 -0.55 5.56 -20.99
CA GLY A 139 0.16 4.37 -21.46
C GLY A 139 -0.10 3.09 -20.68
N LYS A 140 -1.08 3.09 -19.75
CA LYS A 140 -1.46 1.87 -19.03
C LYS A 140 -2.32 0.97 -19.91
N GLU A 141 -2.02 -0.33 -19.93
CA GLU A 141 -2.88 -1.31 -20.53
C GLU A 141 -4.05 -1.63 -19.60
N ILE A 142 -5.28 -1.55 -20.10
CA ILE A 142 -6.47 -1.83 -19.31
C ILE A 142 -7.15 -3.05 -19.88
N ILE A 143 -7.33 -4.07 -19.03
CA ILE A 143 -8.00 -5.32 -19.36
C ILE A 143 -9.24 -5.41 -18.47
N ALA A 144 -10.43 -5.45 -19.05
CA ALA A 144 -11.67 -5.63 -18.31
C ALA A 144 -12.19 -7.06 -18.46
N TYR A 145 -12.61 -7.65 -17.35
CA TYR A 145 -13.29 -8.95 -17.32
C TYR A 145 -14.73 -8.78 -16.88
N THR A 146 -15.62 -9.59 -17.47
CA THR A 146 -17.02 -9.66 -17.03
C THR A 146 -17.71 -10.96 -17.49
N SER A 147 -18.60 -11.47 -16.65
CA SER A 147 -19.54 -12.54 -16.98
C SER A 147 -20.88 -12.01 -17.52
N GLY A 148 -21.13 -10.70 -17.41
CA GLY A 148 -22.35 -10.07 -17.92
C GLY A 148 -22.28 -8.54 -17.92
N LEU A 149 -22.73 -7.93 -19.02
CA LEU A 149 -22.69 -6.47 -19.19
C LEU A 149 -24.07 -5.84 -19.04
N GLY A 150 -24.23 -5.04 -17.99
CA GLY A 150 -25.24 -4.00 -17.92
C GLY A 150 -24.74 -2.68 -18.52
N THR A 151 -25.62 -1.70 -18.66
CA THR A 151 -25.31 -0.40 -19.29
C THR A 151 -24.11 0.30 -18.62
N THR A 152 -24.06 0.36 -17.30
CA THR A 152 -22.99 1.05 -16.56
C THR A 152 -21.68 0.28 -16.59
N ASN A 153 -21.71 -1.07 -16.48
CA ASN A 153 -20.53 -1.91 -16.59
C ASN A 153 -19.96 -1.88 -18.01
N TYR A 154 -20.84 -1.86 -19.03
CA TYR A 154 -20.41 -1.67 -20.42
C TYR A 154 -19.69 -0.33 -20.61
N LEU A 155 -20.23 0.75 -20.04
CA LEU A 155 -19.61 2.08 -20.13
C LEU A 155 -18.19 2.07 -19.54
N ILE A 156 -18.00 1.42 -18.39
CA ILE A 156 -16.71 1.29 -17.73
C ILE A 156 -15.78 0.39 -18.55
N ALA A 157 -16.24 -0.81 -18.91
CA ALA A 157 -15.45 -1.78 -19.68
C ALA A 157 -15.07 -1.28 -21.07
N SER A 158 -15.87 -0.40 -21.69
CA SER A 158 -15.57 0.19 -23.00
C SER A 158 -14.31 1.06 -23.04
N GLN A 159 -13.78 1.43 -21.86
CA GLN A 159 -12.50 2.16 -21.77
C GLN A 159 -11.29 1.25 -21.76
N ALA A 160 -11.48 -0.06 -21.62
CA ALA A 160 -10.39 -1.04 -21.66
C ALA A 160 -9.80 -1.19 -23.07
N ASN A 161 -8.53 -1.57 -23.12
CA ASN A 161 -7.85 -1.98 -24.37
C ASN A 161 -8.37 -3.35 -24.84
N GLU A 162 -8.66 -4.23 -23.86
CA GLU A 162 -9.21 -5.55 -24.10
C GLU A 162 -10.36 -5.84 -23.13
N VAL A 163 -11.43 -6.45 -23.62
CA VAL A 163 -12.56 -6.90 -22.81
C VAL A 163 -12.69 -8.41 -22.94
N ILE A 164 -12.46 -9.09 -21.82
CA ILE A 164 -12.60 -10.54 -21.70
C ILE A 164 -14.01 -10.87 -21.23
N LEU A 165 -14.76 -11.55 -22.08
CA LEU A 165 -16.12 -12.03 -21.73
C LEU A 165 -16.06 -13.50 -21.36
N GLU A 166 -16.78 -13.88 -20.28
CA GLU A 166 -16.99 -15.28 -19.98
C GLU A 166 -17.77 -15.98 -21.12
N LYS A 167 -17.52 -17.27 -21.29
CA LYS A 167 -18.07 -18.04 -22.42
C LYS A 167 -19.59 -17.93 -22.57
N ASP A 168 -20.30 -17.87 -21.45
CA ASP A 168 -21.75 -17.79 -21.41
C ASP A 168 -22.23 -16.38 -20.97
N ALA A 169 -21.38 -15.37 -21.19
CA ALA A 169 -21.68 -13.99 -20.82
C ALA A 169 -22.94 -13.49 -21.56
N TYR A 170 -23.76 -12.78 -20.82
CA TYR A 170 -24.94 -12.13 -21.38
C TYR A 170 -24.90 -10.62 -21.06
N GLY A 171 -25.59 -9.84 -21.86
CA GLY A 171 -25.61 -8.40 -21.66
C GLY A 171 -26.87 -7.74 -22.22
N SER A 172 -27.25 -6.65 -21.60
CA SER A 172 -28.30 -5.76 -22.09
C SER A 172 -27.85 -4.33 -21.87
N VAL A 173 -27.61 -3.62 -22.96
CA VAL A 173 -27.24 -2.21 -22.95
C VAL A 173 -28.43 -1.41 -23.42
N ALA A 174 -28.96 -0.58 -22.53
CA ALA A 174 -30.05 0.34 -22.86
C ALA A 174 -29.45 1.69 -23.32
N PRO A 175 -30.07 2.37 -24.31
CA PRO A 175 -29.70 3.74 -24.65
C PRO A 175 -30.03 4.66 -23.45
N PHE A 176 -29.23 5.70 -23.31
CA PHE A 176 -29.37 6.75 -22.28
C PHE A 176 -30.34 7.81 -22.72
#